data_5f96bb93952080d45f8e7211c33297c6
#
_entry.id   5f96bb93952080d45f8e7211c33297c6
#
_cell.length_a   1.000
_cell.length_b   1.000
_cell.length_c   1.000
_cell.angle_alpha   90.00
_cell.angle_beta   90.00
_cell.angle_gamma   90.00
#
_symmetry.space_group_name_H-M   'P 1'
#
loop_
_entity.id
_entity.type
_entity.pdbx_description
1 polymer ?
#
loop_
_entity_poly.entity_id
_entity_poly.type
_entity_poly.pdbx_seq_one_letter_code
_entity_poly.pdbx_strand_id
1 'polypeptide(L)'
;VRVTVIGCSGSYPGPTSPASCYLLEAEHDDGTGARTWRVLVDLGNGALGPLHTYADPLAIDAVLLSHLHADHCLDLCGYHVLRRYHPSGPQPRIPVHGPEGTADRMARAYDLPLDPGMREEFDFREWDGPVRIGPFAVDPVPVDHPVPAFGLRIEADGAVLAYSGDTGPCAGLDRVATDADLFLAEASFEEGGDNPPSLHLTGKDCGTTATRAHARRLVLTHVPPWHDPAVVLAEARAVYDGPVELARPGAVYELGARPSEPARSTDRPAQRA
;
A
#
# COMPACT_ATOMS: atom_id res chain seq x y z
N VAL A 1 -7.96 12.64 1.37
CA VAL A 1 -6.82 11.76 0.99
C VAL A 1 -7.07 11.20 -0.39
N ARG A 2 -6.07 11.27 -1.25
CA ARG A 2 -6.13 10.71 -2.60
C ARG A 2 -5.19 9.51 -2.70
N VAL A 3 -5.65 8.43 -3.34
CA VAL A 3 -4.84 7.25 -3.69
C VAL A 3 -4.83 7.11 -5.20
N THR A 4 -3.67 7.18 -5.82
CA THR A 4 -3.49 6.95 -7.26
C THR A 4 -2.75 5.64 -7.48
N VAL A 5 -3.30 4.75 -8.29
CA VAL A 5 -2.65 3.50 -8.69
C VAL A 5 -1.63 3.79 -9.78
N ILE A 6 -0.34 3.59 -9.49
CA ILE A 6 0.74 3.70 -10.48
C ILE A 6 0.96 2.35 -11.15
N GLY A 7 1.03 1.29 -10.33
CA GLY A 7 1.20 -0.08 -10.74
C GLY A 7 0.42 -1.05 -9.85
N CYS A 8 -0.12 -2.11 -10.45
CA CYS A 8 -0.97 -3.09 -9.78
C CYS A 8 -0.81 -4.51 -10.32
N SER A 9 0.22 -4.78 -11.13
CA SER A 9 0.54 -6.11 -11.61
C SER A 9 1.19 -6.94 -10.51
N GLY A 10 0.76 -8.18 -10.34
CA GLY A 10 1.34 -9.11 -9.38
C GLY A 10 2.55 -9.85 -9.93
N SER A 11 3.46 -10.23 -9.06
CA SER A 11 4.67 -11.02 -9.30
C SER A 11 5.72 -10.36 -10.22
N TYR A 12 5.30 -9.64 -11.26
CA TYR A 12 6.16 -8.91 -12.20
C TYR A 12 5.34 -7.91 -13.03
N PRO A 13 5.98 -6.93 -13.71
CA PRO A 13 5.27 -5.99 -14.57
C PRO A 13 4.55 -6.68 -15.71
N GLY A 14 3.26 -6.39 -15.86
CA GLY A 14 2.48 -6.82 -17.02
C GLY A 14 2.62 -5.85 -18.20
N PRO A 15 2.01 -6.18 -19.37
CA PRO A 15 2.11 -5.34 -20.55
C PRO A 15 1.39 -3.99 -20.41
N THR A 16 0.46 -3.86 -19.47
CA THR A 16 -0.36 -2.65 -19.26
C THR A 16 -0.19 -2.03 -17.88
N SER A 17 0.59 -2.65 -16.99
CA SER A 17 0.80 -2.18 -15.63
C SER A 17 2.20 -2.52 -15.15
N PRO A 18 2.93 -1.59 -14.52
CA PRO A 18 4.07 -1.94 -13.70
C PRO A 18 3.63 -2.76 -12.48
N ALA A 19 4.62 -3.28 -11.75
CA ALA A 19 4.41 -3.94 -10.47
C ALA A 19 3.90 -2.96 -9.41
N SER A 20 3.65 -3.44 -8.18
CA SER A 20 2.96 -2.70 -7.12
C SER A 20 3.59 -1.34 -6.81
N CYS A 21 2.79 -0.28 -6.98
CA CYS A 21 3.14 1.08 -6.57
C CYS A 21 1.87 1.93 -6.48
N TYR A 22 1.68 2.58 -5.33
CA TYR A 22 0.51 3.42 -5.06
C TYR A 22 0.98 4.76 -4.51
N LEU A 23 0.49 5.86 -5.09
CA LEU A 23 0.78 7.21 -4.64
C LEU A 23 -0.35 7.70 -3.73
N LEU A 24 0.00 8.07 -2.50
CA LEU A 24 -0.88 8.71 -1.54
C LEU A 24 -0.58 10.19 -1.49
N GLU A 25 -1.64 11.02 -1.56
CA GLU A 25 -1.55 12.46 -1.43
C GLU A 25 -2.55 12.99 -0.40
N ALA A 26 -2.12 13.93 0.42
CA ALA A 26 -2.99 14.70 1.31
C ALA A 26 -2.45 16.11 1.51
N GLU A 27 -3.38 17.09 1.59
CA GLU A 27 -3.02 18.45 1.96
C GLU A 27 -2.87 18.53 3.48
N HIS A 28 -1.78 19.17 3.93
CA HIS A 28 -1.55 19.35 5.36
C HIS A 28 -0.74 20.61 5.63
N ASP A 29 -1.11 21.33 6.67
CA ASP A 29 -0.35 22.46 7.20
C ASP A 29 0.40 22.00 8.46
N ASP A 30 1.72 21.90 8.36
CA ASP A 30 2.61 21.50 9.46
C ASP A 30 3.08 22.71 10.31
N GLY A 31 2.48 23.89 10.10
CA GLY A 31 2.85 25.15 10.75
C GLY A 31 3.85 25.98 9.91
N THR A 32 4.34 25.47 8.80
CA THR A 32 5.18 26.20 7.84
C THR A 32 4.39 26.67 6.62
N GLY A 33 3.15 26.22 6.48
CA GLY A 33 2.22 26.46 5.39
C GLY A 33 1.59 25.17 4.87
N ALA A 34 0.43 25.30 4.25
CA ALA A 34 -0.25 24.17 3.65
C ALA A 34 0.52 23.68 2.41
N ARG A 35 0.76 22.36 2.35
CA ARG A 35 1.36 21.71 1.20
C ARG A 35 0.79 20.31 0.97
N THR A 36 0.93 19.81 -0.23
CA THR A 36 0.62 18.42 -0.57
C THR A 36 1.75 17.51 -0.08
N TRP A 37 1.45 16.59 0.82
CA TRP A 37 2.31 15.49 1.20
C TRP A 37 2.11 14.32 0.26
N ARG A 38 3.21 13.70 -0.18
CA ARG A 38 3.24 12.59 -1.14
C ARG A 38 4.00 11.41 -0.59
N VAL A 39 3.34 10.26 -0.47
CA VAL A 39 3.94 9.04 0.03
C VAL A 39 3.71 7.91 -0.98
N LEU A 40 4.75 7.15 -1.29
CA LEU A 40 4.61 5.93 -2.08
C LEU A 40 4.40 4.74 -1.15
N VAL A 41 3.44 3.90 -1.49
CA VAL A 41 3.27 2.55 -0.93
C VAL A 41 3.76 1.57 -1.99
N ASP A 42 4.82 0.89 -1.67
CA ASP A 42 5.67 0.10 -2.55
C ASP A 42 6.25 0.89 -3.75
N LEU A 43 7.30 0.37 -4.31
CA LEU A 43 7.95 0.88 -5.52
C LEU A 43 8.53 -0.30 -6.31
N GLY A 44 7.63 -1.12 -6.82
CA GLY A 44 7.93 -2.32 -7.58
C GLY A 44 8.55 -2.01 -8.94
N ASN A 45 9.18 -3.01 -9.53
CA ASN A 45 9.88 -2.84 -10.79
C ASN A 45 8.96 -2.33 -11.92
N GLY A 46 9.50 -1.37 -12.68
CA GLY A 46 8.82 -0.71 -13.77
C GLY A 46 7.91 0.45 -13.37
N ALA A 47 7.76 0.78 -12.06
CA ALA A 47 6.83 1.80 -11.58
C ALA A 47 7.40 3.22 -11.61
N LEU A 48 8.72 3.39 -11.47
CA LEU A 48 9.34 4.72 -11.42
C LEU A 48 9.08 5.53 -12.69
N GLY A 49 9.13 4.91 -13.86
CA GLY A 49 8.85 5.59 -15.12
C GLY A 49 7.43 6.17 -15.18
N PRO A 50 6.38 5.37 -15.04
CA PRO A 50 5.00 5.82 -14.98
C PRO A 50 4.70 6.81 -13.84
N LEU A 51 5.40 6.75 -12.71
CA LEU A 51 5.24 7.71 -11.62
C LEU A 51 5.39 9.16 -12.09
N HIS A 52 6.31 9.45 -13.05
CA HIS A 52 6.47 10.78 -13.62
C HIS A 52 5.21 11.34 -14.30
N THR A 53 4.25 10.48 -14.65
CA THR A 53 2.97 10.94 -15.24
C THR A 53 2.04 11.53 -14.18
N TYR A 54 2.19 11.11 -12.91
CA TYR A 54 1.26 11.44 -11.83
C TYR A 54 1.84 12.43 -10.82
N ALA A 55 3.15 12.36 -10.59
CA ALA A 55 3.85 13.27 -9.69
C ALA A 55 5.31 13.45 -10.13
N ASP A 56 5.92 14.56 -9.71
CA ASP A 56 7.38 14.69 -9.74
C ASP A 56 7.98 13.73 -8.70
N PRO A 57 8.79 12.74 -9.10
CA PRO A 57 9.42 11.84 -8.15
C PRO A 57 10.29 12.55 -7.10
N LEU A 58 10.82 13.72 -7.41
CA LEU A 58 11.60 14.50 -6.43
C LEU A 58 10.72 15.17 -5.36
N ALA A 59 9.40 15.26 -5.59
CA ALA A 59 8.43 15.76 -4.63
C ALA A 59 7.83 14.68 -3.69
N ILE A 60 8.37 13.46 -3.71
CA ILE A 60 7.96 12.38 -2.80
C ILE A 60 8.61 12.60 -1.43
N ASP A 61 7.79 12.55 -0.38
CA ASP A 61 8.20 12.76 1.00
C ASP A 61 8.70 11.49 1.69
N ALA A 62 8.16 10.32 1.32
CA ALA A 62 8.57 9.03 1.88
C ALA A 62 8.16 7.85 0.97
N VAL A 63 8.82 6.71 1.17
CA VAL A 63 8.45 5.42 0.59
C VAL A 63 8.17 4.42 1.71
N LEU A 64 7.07 3.67 1.60
CA LEU A 64 6.64 2.65 2.54
C LEU A 64 6.68 1.30 1.81
N LEU A 65 7.49 0.37 2.27
CA LEU A 65 7.61 -0.95 1.68
C LEU A 65 6.87 -1.98 2.53
N SER A 66 5.97 -2.71 1.90
CA SER A 66 5.27 -3.84 2.53
C SER A 66 6.24 -4.99 2.80
N HIS A 67 7.03 -5.36 1.82
CA HIS A 67 8.05 -6.41 1.90
C HIS A 67 9.13 -6.23 0.80
N LEU A 68 10.10 -7.16 0.71
CA LEU A 68 11.30 -6.97 -0.11
C LEU A 68 11.38 -7.88 -1.35
N HIS A 69 10.25 -8.39 -1.87
CA HIS A 69 10.23 -8.97 -3.21
C HIS A 69 10.43 -7.89 -4.27
N ALA A 70 10.95 -8.28 -5.44
CA ALA A 70 11.36 -7.35 -6.48
C ALA A 70 10.21 -6.48 -6.99
N ASP A 71 9.03 -7.04 -7.09
CA ASP A 71 7.80 -6.40 -7.56
C ASP A 71 7.18 -5.44 -6.54
N HIS A 72 7.83 -5.23 -5.37
CA HIS A 72 7.45 -4.25 -4.36
C HIS A 72 8.55 -3.22 -4.05
N CYS A 73 9.82 -3.47 -4.40
CA CYS A 73 10.90 -2.58 -3.95
C CYS A 73 11.97 -2.24 -5.00
N LEU A 74 12.03 -2.96 -6.14
CA LEU A 74 13.24 -2.94 -6.95
C LEU A 74 13.50 -1.60 -7.67
N ASP A 75 12.48 -0.81 -7.96
CA ASP A 75 12.68 0.51 -8.58
C ASP A 75 13.30 1.55 -7.64
N LEU A 76 13.51 1.23 -6.35
CA LEU A 76 14.43 2.00 -5.50
C LEU A 76 15.84 2.08 -6.10
N CYS A 77 16.27 1.08 -6.88
CA CYS A 77 17.54 1.11 -7.61
C CYS A 77 17.58 2.24 -8.64
N GLY A 78 16.52 2.37 -9.44
CA GLY A 78 16.40 3.48 -10.40
C GLY A 78 16.20 4.83 -9.69
N TYR A 79 15.45 4.82 -8.60
CA TYR A 79 15.20 6.02 -7.81
C TYR A 79 16.47 6.53 -7.11
N HIS A 80 17.36 5.64 -6.66
CA HIS A 80 18.70 5.99 -6.20
C HIS A 80 19.47 6.78 -7.29
N VAL A 81 19.45 6.27 -8.53
CA VAL A 81 20.12 6.95 -9.67
C VAL A 81 19.55 8.33 -9.90
N LEU A 82 18.22 8.47 -9.94
CA LEU A 82 17.55 9.75 -10.11
C LEU A 82 17.96 10.75 -9.01
N ARG A 83 17.97 10.32 -7.74
CA ARG A 83 18.25 11.22 -6.62
C ARG A 83 19.73 11.59 -6.51
N ARG A 84 20.63 10.64 -6.81
CA ARG A 84 22.07 10.84 -6.70
C ARG A 84 22.65 11.69 -7.83
N TYR A 85 22.22 11.42 -9.06
CA TYR A 85 22.82 11.96 -10.28
C TYR A 85 21.93 12.97 -10.99
N HIS A 86 20.93 13.52 -10.31
CA HIS A 86 20.07 14.54 -10.92
C HIS A 86 20.90 15.75 -11.39
N PRO A 87 20.58 16.36 -12.56
CA PRO A 87 21.34 17.52 -13.08
C PRO A 87 21.42 18.71 -12.12
N SER A 88 20.47 18.87 -11.20
CA SER A 88 20.52 19.91 -10.15
C SER A 88 21.41 19.54 -8.95
N GLY A 89 22.09 18.41 -9.00
CA GLY A 89 22.89 17.84 -7.91
C GLY A 89 22.17 16.78 -7.09
N PRO A 90 22.88 16.13 -6.14
CA PRO A 90 22.30 15.15 -5.23
C PRO A 90 21.13 15.72 -4.45
N GLN A 91 20.07 14.93 -4.32
CA GLN A 91 18.84 15.35 -3.67
C GLN A 91 18.87 15.07 -2.15
N PRO A 92 18.16 15.86 -1.32
CA PRO A 92 18.02 15.58 0.10
C PRO A 92 17.51 14.15 0.35
N ARG A 93 17.98 13.51 1.42
CA ARG A 93 17.50 12.18 1.80
C ARG A 93 16.02 12.20 2.12
N ILE A 94 15.30 11.14 1.72
CA ILE A 94 13.92 10.89 2.14
C ILE A 94 13.84 9.59 2.94
N PRO A 95 12.91 9.47 3.90
CA PRO A 95 12.69 8.23 4.63
C PRO A 95 12.17 7.12 3.70
N VAL A 96 12.71 5.92 3.88
CA VAL A 96 12.22 4.66 3.32
C VAL A 96 11.95 3.73 4.48
N HIS A 97 10.68 3.51 4.79
CA HIS A 97 10.26 2.56 5.82
C HIS A 97 10.03 1.20 5.19
N GLY A 98 10.48 0.15 5.86
CA GLY A 98 10.34 -1.22 5.34
C GLY A 98 10.74 -2.28 6.36
N PRO A 99 10.68 -3.57 5.98
CA PRO A 99 11.18 -4.66 6.82
C PRO A 99 12.65 -4.53 7.17
N GLU A 100 13.07 -5.26 8.19
CA GLU A 100 14.49 -5.42 8.55
C GLU A 100 15.33 -5.81 7.31
N GLY A 101 16.51 -5.20 7.18
CA GLY A 101 17.44 -5.49 6.10
C GLY A 101 17.14 -4.78 4.78
N THR A 102 16.18 -3.86 4.72
CA THR A 102 15.82 -3.10 3.49
C THR A 102 17.05 -2.44 2.86
N ALA A 103 17.85 -1.71 3.64
CA ALA A 103 19.03 -1.02 3.13
C ALA A 103 20.06 -1.96 2.48
N ASP A 104 20.33 -3.07 3.12
CA ASP A 104 21.27 -4.08 2.63
C ASP A 104 20.75 -4.81 1.39
N ARG A 105 19.45 -5.10 1.37
CA ARG A 105 18.79 -5.71 0.21
C ARG A 105 18.92 -4.81 -1.02
N MET A 106 18.69 -3.50 -0.87
CA MET A 106 18.76 -2.55 -1.98
C MET A 106 20.20 -2.30 -2.43
N ALA A 107 21.16 -2.22 -1.51
CA ALA A 107 22.57 -2.12 -1.85
C ALA A 107 23.02 -3.31 -2.72
N ARG A 108 22.69 -4.55 -2.29
CA ARG A 108 23.01 -5.75 -3.06
C ARG A 108 22.31 -5.80 -4.42
N ALA A 109 21.05 -5.33 -4.51
CA ALA A 109 20.30 -5.32 -5.77
C ALA A 109 20.93 -4.41 -6.83
N TYR A 110 21.64 -3.36 -6.41
CA TYR A 110 22.32 -2.42 -7.30
C TYR A 110 23.85 -2.65 -7.38
N ASP A 111 24.36 -3.72 -6.76
CA ASP A 111 25.79 -4.04 -6.71
C ASP A 111 26.63 -2.95 -6.03
N LEU A 112 26.13 -2.39 -4.92
CA LEU A 112 26.83 -1.43 -4.08
C LEU A 112 27.42 -2.11 -2.84
N PRO A 113 28.53 -1.57 -2.26
CA PRO A 113 28.92 -1.89 -0.90
C PRO A 113 27.76 -1.66 0.08
N LEU A 114 27.66 -2.45 1.14
CA LEU A 114 26.58 -2.27 2.13
C LEU A 114 26.67 -0.93 2.88
N ASP A 115 27.89 -0.40 3.01
CA ASP A 115 28.18 0.90 3.62
C ASP A 115 28.95 1.77 2.60
N PRO A 116 28.43 2.96 2.22
CA PRO A 116 27.16 3.54 2.64
C PRO A 116 25.92 2.93 1.93
N GLY A 117 26.08 2.08 0.90
CA GLY A 117 24.97 1.57 0.11
C GLY A 117 24.21 2.74 -0.55
N MET A 118 22.89 2.80 -0.33
CA MET A 118 22.02 3.91 -0.78
C MET A 118 21.67 4.88 0.36
N ARG A 119 22.42 4.88 1.48
CA ARG A 119 22.10 5.70 2.66
C ARG A 119 22.42 7.20 2.48
N GLU A 120 23.04 7.57 1.38
CA GLU A 120 23.22 8.98 1.03
C GLU A 120 21.96 9.61 0.41
N GLU A 121 21.10 8.79 -0.22
CA GLU A 121 19.85 9.19 -0.86
C GLU A 121 18.61 8.87 -0.01
N PHE A 122 18.69 7.81 0.80
CA PHE A 122 17.57 7.31 1.59
C PHE A 122 17.93 7.18 3.07
N ASP A 123 16.99 7.58 3.93
CA ASP A 123 17.01 7.34 5.36
C ASP A 123 16.19 6.07 5.62
N PHE A 124 16.85 4.92 5.56
CA PHE A 124 16.19 3.62 5.78
C PHE A 124 15.80 3.44 7.23
N ARG A 125 14.54 3.12 7.47
CA ARG A 125 13.93 2.90 8.78
C ARG A 125 13.18 1.59 8.77
N GLU A 126 13.54 0.70 9.68
CA GLU A 126 12.84 -0.58 9.84
C GLU A 126 11.51 -0.38 10.56
N TRP A 127 10.53 -1.25 10.24
CA TRP A 127 9.26 -1.22 10.93
C TRP A 127 9.42 -1.66 12.40
N ASP A 128 9.20 -0.74 13.32
CA ASP A 128 9.21 -0.96 14.78
C ASP A 128 7.92 -0.40 15.42
N GLY A 129 6.79 -0.55 14.75
CA GLY A 129 5.49 -0.08 15.17
C GLY A 129 4.98 1.12 14.36
N PRO A 130 3.86 1.74 14.82
CA PRO A 130 3.23 2.84 14.10
C PRO A 130 4.12 4.07 13.96
N VAL A 131 4.05 4.71 12.77
CA VAL A 131 4.81 5.91 12.46
C VAL A 131 3.90 7.01 11.94
N ARG A 132 4.34 8.27 12.03
CA ARG A 132 3.66 9.41 11.44
C ARG A 132 4.54 10.07 10.38
N ILE A 133 3.96 10.30 9.21
CA ILE A 133 4.62 10.96 8.07
C ILE A 133 3.68 12.07 7.60
N GLY A 134 3.96 13.31 8.00
CA GLY A 134 3.04 14.42 7.77
C GLY A 134 1.63 14.10 8.29
N PRO A 135 0.59 14.17 7.43
CA PRO A 135 -0.79 13.84 7.82
C PRO A 135 -1.02 12.34 8.05
N PHE A 136 -0.18 11.48 7.47
CA PHE A 136 -0.39 10.03 7.48
C PHE A 136 0.06 9.40 8.79
N ALA A 137 -0.86 8.72 9.49
CA ALA A 137 -0.55 7.78 10.56
C ALA A 137 -0.52 6.37 9.94
N VAL A 138 0.61 5.70 10.00
CA VAL A 138 0.84 4.39 9.37
C VAL A 138 1.06 3.34 10.45
N ASP A 139 0.23 2.30 10.49
CA ASP A 139 0.38 1.12 11.35
C ASP A 139 0.81 -0.08 10.46
N PRO A 140 2.08 -0.49 10.50
CA PRO A 140 2.55 -1.69 9.82
C PRO A 140 2.15 -2.92 10.62
N VAL A 141 1.28 -3.74 10.07
CA VAL A 141 0.77 -4.95 10.71
C VAL A 141 1.42 -6.17 10.06
N PRO A 142 2.13 -7.02 10.82
CA PRO A 142 2.67 -8.26 10.27
C PRO A 142 1.58 -9.14 9.65
N VAL A 143 1.84 -9.68 8.46
CA VAL A 143 0.96 -10.57 7.72
C VAL A 143 1.69 -11.86 7.35
N ASP A 144 0.95 -12.83 6.80
CA ASP A 144 1.45 -14.19 6.59
C ASP A 144 1.99 -14.36 5.16
N HIS A 145 3.32 -14.28 5.04
CA HIS A 145 4.04 -14.41 3.77
C HIS A 145 5.41 -15.08 4.03
N PRO A 146 6.03 -15.76 3.03
CA PRO A 146 7.31 -16.48 3.22
C PRO A 146 8.50 -15.63 3.66
N VAL A 147 8.44 -14.31 3.44
CA VAL A 147 9.43 -13.33 3.92
C VAL A 147 8.74 -12.35 4.88
N PRO A 148 9.50 -11.61 5.72
CA PRO A 148 8.91 -10.56 6.55
C PRO A 148 8.08 -9.59 5.71
N ALA A 149 6.78 -9.56 5.96
CA ALA A 149 5.80 -8.77 5.21
C ALA A 149 4.79 -8.09 6.14
N PHE A 150 4.32 -6.95 5.69
CA PHE A 150 3.42 -6.09 6.44
C PHE A 150 2.27 -5.61 5.56
N GLY A 151 1.04 -5.77 6.05
CA GLY A 151 -0.06 -4.95 5.60
C GLY A 151 0.05 -3.57 6.23
N LEU A 152 -0.35 -2.54 5.51
CA LEU A 152 -0.26 -1.16 5.97
C LEU A 152 -1.66 -0.58 6.18
N ARG A 153 -1.96 -0.19 7.43
CA ARG A 153 -3.15 0.59 7.75
C ARG A 153 -2.74 2.05 7.83
N ILE A 154 -3.29 2.88 6.96
CA ILE A 154 -2.90 4.29 6.81
C ILE A 154 -4.12 5.17 7.06
N GLU A 155 -4.00 6.05 8.06
CA GLU A 155 -5.06 6.97 8.45
C GLU A 155 -4.62 8.42 8.19
N ALA A 156 -5.46 9.19 7.53
CA ALA A 156 -5.29 10.63 7.37
C ALA A 156 -6.65 11.31 7.15
N ASP A 157 -6.85 12.49 7.70
CA ASP A 157 -8.08 13.30 7.57
C ASP A 157 -9.37 12.53 7.91
N GLY A 158 -9.29 11.58 8.86
CA GLY A 158 -10.40 10.74 9.29
C GLY A 158 -10.79 9.64 8.30
N ALA A 159 -10.03 9.45 7.24
CA ALA A 159 -10.18 8.34 6.30
C ALA A 159 -9.15 7.24 6.58
N VAL A 160 -9.49 6.00 6.21
CA VAL A 160 -8.67 4.81 6.41
C VAL A 160 -8.44 4.10 5.09
N LEU A 161 -7.17 4.02 4.67
CA LEU A 161 -6.70 3.11 3.65
C LEU A 161 -6.10 1.87 4.31
N ALA A 162 -6.56 0.70 3.89
CA ALA A 162 -5.95 -0.59 4.20
C ALA A 162 -5.28 -1.16 2.96
N TYR A 163 -3.99 -1.48 3.04
CA TYR A 163 -3.25 -2.17 1.99
C TYR A 163 -2.76 -3.52 2.53
N SER A 164 -3.07 -4.60 1.84
CA SER A 164 -2.74 -5.95 2.32
C SER A 164 -1.23 -6.24 2.33
N GLY A 165 -0.44 -5.61 1.43
CA GLY A 165 0.81 -6.22 0.98
C GLY A 165 0.53 -7.58 0.36
N ASP A 166 1.54 -8.45 0.27
CA ASP A 166 1.36 -9.84 -0.12
C ASP A 166 1.16 -10.70 1.12
N THR A 167 0.13 -11.54 1.12
CA THR A 167 -0.24 -12.34 2.29
C THR A 167 -1.20 -13.47 1.96
N GLY A 168 -1.11 -14.58 2.69
CA GLY A 168 -2.23 -15.50 2.84
C GLY A 168 -3.27 -14.99 3.84
N PRO A 169 -4.42 -15.69 3.98
CA PRO A 169 -5.45 -15.35 4.97
C PRO A 169 -4.87 -15.43 6.40
N CYS A 170 -4.94 -14.33 7.16
CA CYS A 170 -4.39 -14.26 8.52
C CYS A 170 -5.09 -13.20 9.38
N ALA A 171 -4.90 -13.28 10.70
CA ALA A 171 -5.47 -12.31 11.64
C ALA A 171 -4.89 -10.89 11.46
N GLY A 172 -3.65 -10.78 10.98
CA GLY A 172 -3.03 -9.49 10.65
C GLY A 172 -3.79 -8.78 9.55
N LEU A 173 -4.19 -9.49 8.50
CA LEU A 173 -4.98 -8.95 7.39
C LEU A 173 -6.34 -8.41 7.87
N ASP A 174 -7.03 -9.14 8.78
CA ASP A 174 -8.29 -8.67 9.36
C ASP A 174 -8.13 -7.37 10.12
N ARG A 175 -7.04 -7.26 10.89
CA ARG A 175 -6.71 -6.03 11.63
C ARG A 175 -6.45 -4.85 10.69
N VAL A 176 -5.71 -5.07 9.61
CA VAL A 176 -5.45 -4.04 8.59
C VAL A 176 -6.75 -3.55 7.97
N ALA A 177 -7.62 -4.48 7.56
CA ALA A 177 -8.86 -4.19 6.83
C ALA A 177 -10.00 -3.62 7.69
N THR A 178 -9.93 -3.73 9.04
CA THR A 178 -11.03 -3.35 9.94
C THR A 178 -11.52 -1.93 9.67
N ASP A 179 -12.81 -1.79 9.34
CA ASP A 179 -13.51 -0.52 9.08
C ASP A 179 -12.80 0.39 8.05
N ALA A 180 -12.07 -0.18 7.10
CA ALA A 180 -11.38 0.59 6.06
C ALA A 180 -12.39 1.29 5.13
N ASP A 181 -12.10 2.53 4.76
CA ASP A 181 -12.86 3.24 3.72
C ASP A 181 -12.48 2.71 2.33
N LEU A 182 -11.22 2.29 2.16
CA LEU A 182 -10.71 1.58 1.00
C LEU A 182 -9.82 0.42 1.46
N PHE A 183 -10.17 -0.79 1.09
CA PHE A 183 -9.32 -1.97 1.25
C PHE A 183 -8.72 -2.35 -0.11
N LEU A 184 -7.42 -2.09 -0.28
CA LEU A 184 -6.63 -2.46 -1.43
C LEU A 184 -5.98 -3.81 -1.15
N ALA A 185 -6.55 -4.88 -1.71
CA ALA A 185 -6.19 -6.26 -1.41
C ALA A 185 -5.56 -6.96 -2.62
N GLU A 186 -4.44 -7.62 -2.40
CA GLU A 186 -3.82 -8.50 -3.37
C GLU A 186 -4.75 -9.68 -3.70
N ALA A 187 -4.77 -10.15 -4.95
CA ALA A 187 -5.60 -11.27 -5.40
C ALA A 187 -4.83 -12.09 -6.43
N SER A 188 -3.73 -12.67 -6.00
CA SER A 188 -2.80 -13.36 -6.90
C SER A 188 -3.20 -14.80 -7.20
N PHE A 189 -4.11 -15.37 -6.41
CA PHE A 189 -4.60 -16.73 -6.60
C PHE A 189 -6.06 -16.76 -7.04
N GLU A 190 -6.42 -17.85 -7.72
CA GLU A 190 -7.80 -18.21 -8.07
C GLU A 190 -8.26 -19.38 -7.19
N GLU A 191 -9.56 -19.42 -6.83
CA GLU A 191 -10.15 -20.52 -6.08
C GLU A 191 -10.01 -21.86 -6.82
N GLY A 192 -9.78 -22.92 -6.07
CA GLY A 192 -9.67 -24.29 -6.62
C GLY A 192 -8.32 -24.60 -7.28
N GLY A 193 -7.36 -23.66 -7.29
CA GLY A 193 -5.99 -23.92 -7.67
C GLY A 193 -5.23 -24.73 -6.61
N ASP A 194 -4.05 -25.27 -6.98
CA ASP A 194 -3.09 -25.84 -6.02
C ASP A 194 -2.29 -24.70 -5.36
N ASN A 195 -2.99 -23.92 -4.53
CA ASN A 195 -2.46 -22.71 -3.94
C ASN A 195 -1.61 -23.04 -2.70
N PRO A 196 -0.31 -22.69 -2.65
CA PRO A 196 0.48 -22.81 -1.43
C PRO A 196 -0.15 -22.01 -0.30
N PRO A 197 -0.23 -22.56 0.92
CA PRO A 197 -0.72 -21.81 2.07
C PRO A 197 0.21 -20.64 2.41
N SER A 198 -0.31 -19.62 3.07
CA SER A 198 0.48 -18.50 3.61
C SER A 198 1.30 -17.74 2.57
N LEU A 199 0.78 -17.63 1.34
CA LEU A 199 1.48 -16.97 0.24
C LEU A 199 0.68 -15.81 -0.33
N HIS A 200 -0.52 -16.10 -0.87
CA HIS A 200 -1.38 -15.11 -1.52
C HIS A 200 -2.86 -15.35 -1.22
N LEU A 201 -3.69 -14.36 -1.56
CA LEU A 201 -5.16 -14.40 -1.44
C LEU A 201 -5.79 -14.78 -2.78
N THR A 202 -6.95 -15.45 -2.69
CA THR A 202 -7.91 -15.54 -3.79
C THR A 202 -8.85 -14.34 -3.77
N GLY A 203 -9.57 -14.11 -4.86
CA GLY A 203 -10.64 -13.10 -4.87
C GLY A 203 -11.68 -13.33 -3.78
N LYS A 204 -11.99 -14.59 -3.48
CA LYS A 204 -12.91 -14.98 -2.41
C LYS A 204 -12.36 -14.66 -1.01
N ASP A 205 -11.06 -14.87 -0.76
CA ASP A 205 -10.44 -14.49 0.51
C ASP A 205 -10.51 -12.97 0.72
N CYS A 206 -10.25 -12.19 -0.33
CA CYS A 206 -10.38 -10.73 -0.30
C CYS A 206 -11.80 -10.30 0.05
N GLY A 207 -12.81 -10.85 -0.64
CA GLY A 207 -14.23 -10.55 -0.39
C GLY A 207 -14.68 -10.97 1.00
N THR A 208 -14.25 -12.15 1.47
CA THR A 208 -14.55 -12.67 2.81
C THR A 208 -13.94 -11.77 3.90
N THR A 209 -12.69 -11.36 3.72
CA THR A 209 -12.02 -10.43 4.63
C THR A 209 -12.71 -9.07 4.63
N ALA A 210 -13.03 -8.51 3.45
CA ALA A 210 -13.74 -7.23 3.33
C ALA A 210 -15.10 -7.25 4.06
N THR A 211 -15.84 -8.35 3.94
CA THR A 211 -17.13 -8.56 4.64
C THR A 211 -16.94 -8.60 6.15
N ARG A 212 -16.01 -9.42 6.64
CA ARG A 212 -15.73 -9.61 8.06
C ARG A 212 -15.19 -8.35 8.72
N ALA A 213 -14.34 -7.62 8.00
CA ALA A 213 -13.70 -6.39 8.45
C ALA A 213 -14.58 -5.14 8.28
N HIS A 214 -15.78 -5.27 7.71
CA HIS A 214 -16.67 -4.14 7.40
C HIS A 214 -16.01 -3.05 6.52
N ALA A 215 -15.13 -3.47 5.61
CA ALA A 215 -14.54 -2.54 4.64
C ALA A 215 -15.64 -1.95 3.74
N ARG A 216 -15.56 -0.66 3.44
CA ARG A 216 -16.59 0.05 2.67
C ARG A 216 -16.45 -0.13 1.17
N ARG A 217 -15.22 -0.29 0.69
CA ARG A 217 -14.87 -0.54 -0.71
C ARG A 217 -13.70 -1.50 -0.77
N LEU A 218 -13.79 -2.50 -1.64
CA LEU A 218 -12.72 -3.43 -1.95
C LEU A 218 -12.16 -3.12 -3.33
N VAL A 219 -10.84 -2.99 -3.43
CA VAL A 219 -10.13 -2.89 -4.71
C VAL A 219 -9.13 -4.03 -4.78
N LEU A 220 -9.34 -4.94 -5.73
CA LEU A 220 -8.45 -6.06 -5.98
C LEU A 220 -7.25 -5.59 -6.79
N THR A 221 -6.07 -5.92 -6.33
CA THR A 221 -4.79 -5.54 -6.95
C THR A 221 -3.85 -6.74 -7.02
N HIS A 222 -2.65 -6.55 -7.52
CA HIS A 222 -1.59 -7.56 -7.56
C HIS A 222 -2.01 -8.86 -8.28
N VAL A 223 -2.88 -8.74 -9.29
CA VAL A 223 -3.28 -9.89 -10.13
C VAL A 223 -2.16 -10.16 -11.13
N PRO A 224 -1.57 -11.38 -11.12
CA PRO A 224 -0.50 -11.72 -12.05
C PRO A 224 -0.95 -11.68 -13.52
N PRO A 225 -0.08 -11.30 -14.46
CA PRO A 225 -0.44 -11.17 -15.88
C PRO A 225 -0.90 -12.48 -16.57
N TRP A 226 -0.66 -13.63 -15.96
CA TRP A 226 -1.12 -14.93 -16.49
C TRP A 226 -2.54 -15.30 -16.04
N HIS A 227 -3.17 -14.57 -15.13
CA HIS A 227 -4.55 -14.79 -14.69
C HIS A 227 -5.53 -13.88 -15.44
N ASP A 228 -6.77 -14.34 -15.56
CA ASP A 228 -7.88 -13.48 -16.00
C ASP A 228 -8.42 -12.70 -14.79
N PRO A 229 -8.24 -11.37 -14.73
CA PRO A 229 -8.71 -10.59 -13.59
C PRO A 229 -10.22 -10.69 -13.36
N ALA A 230 -11.01 -11.08 -14.37
CA ALA A 230 -12.45 -11.26 -14.23
C ALA A 230 -12.79 -12.42 -13.27
N VAL A 231 -11.92 -13.43 -13.16
CA VAL A 231 -12.11 -14.59 -12.27
C VAL A 231 -12.07 -14.13 -10.81
N VAL A 232 -10.96 -13.53 -10.38
CA VAL A 232 -10.81 -13.04 -8.99
C VAL A 232 -11.87 -12.00 -8.62
N LEU A 233 -12.29 -11.17 -9.58
CA LEU A 233 -13.38 -10.22 -9.37
C LEU A 233 -14.73 -10.93 -9.15
N ALA A 234 -15.03 -11.97 -9.92
CA ALA A 234 -16.25 -12.78 -9.74
C ALA A 234 -16.26 -13.50 -8.39
N GLU A 235 -15.11 -14.05 -7.97
CA GLU A 235 -14.94 -14.69 -6.67
C GLU A 235 -15.23 -13.73 -5.50
N ALA A 236 -14.66 -12.52 -5.54
CA ALA A 236 -14.89 -11.51 -4.51
C ALA A 236 -16.36 -11.09 -4.45
N ARG A 237 -17.00 -10.88 -5.61
CA ARG A 237 -18.42 -10.52 -5.71
C ARG A 237 -19.38 -11.59 -5.17
N ALA A 238 -18.96 -12.83 -5.16
CA ALA A 238 -19.77 -13.92 -4.62
C ALA A 238 -19.93 -13.88 -3.10
N VAL A 239 -19.06 -13.16 -2.37
CA VAL A 239 -18.99 -13.16 -0.91
C VAL A 239 -18.90 -11.77 -0.26
N TYR A 240 -18.89 -10.70 -1.08
CA TYR A 240 -18.87 -9.32 -0.60
C TYR A 240 -19.93 -8.49 -1.33
N ASP A 241 -20.89 -7.96 -0.56
CA ASP A 241 -22.01 -7.16 -1.11
C ASP A 241 -21.67 -5.69 -1.34
N GLY A 242 -20.51 -5.24 -0.86
CA GLY A 242 -20.06 -3.86 -1.05
C GLY A 242 -19.48 -3.59 -2.44
N PRO A 243 -19.11 -2.34 -2.73
CA PRO A 243 -18.45 -1.98 -3.98
C PRO A 243 -17.11 -2.71 -4.13
N VAL A 244 -16.94 -3.48 -5.20
CA VAL A 244 -15.69 -4.18 -5.53
C VAL A 244 -15.30 -3.95 -6.99
N GLU A 245 -14.03 -3.67 -7.22
CA GLU A 245 -13.45 -3.43 -8.54
C GLU A 245 -11.99 -3.87 -8.62
N LEU A 246 -11.45 -3.93 -9.83
CA LEU A 246 -10.03 -4.19 -10.09
C LEU A 246 -9.26 -2.88 -10.11
N ALA A 247 -8.09 -2.87 -9.49
CA ALA A 247 -7.12 -1.79 -9.65
C ALA A 247 -6.68 -1.67 -11.10
N ARG A 248 -6.45 -0.44 -11.55
CA ARG A 248 -5.92 -0.14 -12.89
C ARG A 248 -4.95 1.03 -12.80
N PRO A 249 -3.85 1.04 -13.55
CA PRO A 249 -2.97 2.20 -13.61
C PRO A 249 -3.76 3.47 -13.97
N GLY A 250 -3.52 4.54 -13.21
CA GLY A 250 -4.22 5.81 -13.32
C GLY A 250 -5.57 5.88 -12.62
N ALA A 251 -6.08 4.80 -12.03
CA ALA A 251 -7.25 4.88 -11.17
C ALA A 251 -6.96 5.74 -9.94
N VAL A 252 -7.93 6.60 -9.59
CA VAL A 252 -7.84 7.54 -8.47
C VAL A 252 -9.00 7.30 -7.51
N TYR A 253 -8.70 7.16 -6.23
CA TYR A 253 -9.66 7.00 -5.15
C TYR A 253 -9.55 8.19 -4.21
N GLU A 254 -10.62 8.99 -4.12
CA GLU A 254 -10.73 10.06 -3.14
C GLU A 254 -11.38 9.51 -1.86
N LEU A 255 -10.66 9.61 -0.75
CA LEU A 255 -11.14 9.20 0.57
C LEU A 255 -11.45 10.47 1.38
N GLY A 256 -12.71 10.64 1.74
CA GLY A 256 -13.15 11.77 2.55
C GLY A 256 -13.25 11.46 4.04
N ALA A 257 -13.28 12.50 4.88
CA ALA A 257 -13.57 12.35 6.30
C ALA A 257 -14.93 11.66 6.50
N ARG A 258 -15.00 10.72 7.44
CA ARG A 258 -16.26 10.08 7.82
C ARG A 258 -17.23 11.15 8.30
N PRO A 259 -18.50 11.16 7.84
CA PRO A 259 -19.53 11.92 8.52
C PRO A 259 -19.53 11.47 9.98
N SER A 260 -19.42 12.41 10.93
CA SER A 260 -19.54 12.10 12.35
C SER A 260 -20.87 11.37 12.56
N GLU A 261 -20.83 10.09 13.04
CA GLU A 261 -22.07 9.44 13.48
C GLU A 261 -22.77 10.34 14.49
N PRO A 262 -24.07 10.60 14.33
CA PRO A 262 -24.80 11.32 15.35
C PRO A 262 -24.69 10.55 16.67
N ALA A 263 -24.27 11.23 17.73
CA ALA A 263 -24.12 10.66 19.05
C ALA A 263 -25.38 9.85 19.39
N ARG A 264 -25.24 8.56 19.65
CA ARG A 264 -26.37 7.71 20.08
C ARG A 264 -26.96 8.34 21.34
N SER A 265 -28.18 8.85 21.21
CA SER A 265 -28.93 9.39 22.35
C SER A 265 -29.03 8.34 23.45
N THR A 266 -28.42 8.61 24.59
CA THR A 266 -28.55 7.79 25.80
C THR A 266 -29.81 8.17 26.55
N ASP A 267 -30.96 8.28 25.91
CA ASP A 267 -32.24 8.41 26.57
C ASP A 267 -32.63 7.06 27.16
N ARG A 268 -32.21 6.80 28.39
CA ARG A 268 -32.81 5.78 29.24
C ARG A 268 -34.16 6.37 29.72
N PRO A 269 -35.28 5.72 29.47
CA PRO A 269 -36.53 6.11 30.10
C PRO A 269 -36.41 5.96 31.61
N ALA A 270 -36.63 7.04 32.32
CA ALA A 270 -36.73 7.00 33.79
C ALA A 270 -37.88 6.07 34.21
N GLN A 271 -37.57 4.99 34.88
CA GLN A 271 -38.54 4.16 35.55
C GLN A 271 -39.14 5.02 36.71
N ARG A 272 -40.41 5.38 36.56
CA ARG A 272 -41.20 5.93 37.66
C ARG A 272 -41.60 4.78 38.60
N ALA A 273 -41.28 4.93 39.87
CA ALA A 273 -41.77 4.13 40.98
C ALA A 273 -43.26 4.41 41.25
#